data_5a5647b26e93c1796f86ee0e185acf8f
#
_entry.id   5a5647b26e93c1796f86ee0e185acf8f
#
_cell.length_a   1.000
_cell.length_b   1.000
_cell.length_c   1.000
_cell.angle_alpha   90.00
_cell.angle_beta   90.00
_cell.angle_gamma   90.00
#
_symmetry.space_group_name_H-M   'P 1'
#
loop_
_entity.id
_entity.type
_entity.pdbx_description
1 polymer ?
#
loop_
_entity_poly.entity_id
_entity_poly.type
_entity_poly.pdbx_seq_one_letter_code
_entity_poly.pdbx_strand_id
1 'polypeptide(L)'
;MTNRKQKRKPEPPPKPEAPKVQHSPGGIKGRWLVNSLSFVLVILAVVVILISVGVSGYYYATVRDNLASRAATTSDTFRKYFTDTYDQFYTQAEATVTTFQDQDKFEQQFLDANGRILLSTSGLSGGGVASTEDASQALSGQKTAVFTGRDPLSGERVMSVTAPLLSARGDLVGGVRYITSLRIVERQIWIIVGCSLLACLLFLMLVVASNSYFIRSIVDPVLKINTIAKEIAAGRYGVRLQKTYDDEIGELCDTINYMSDEISRAERMKNDFISSVSHELRTPLTAIGGWSETLLAGGGEDPEEVMQGLTIIQKEAGRLTRMVEELLDFARIESGRMKLEIETFDMSIELYEAVYMYEKPAQKEAESACCTTKMWMQTTISTAIATA
;
A
#
# COMPACT_ATOMS: atom_id res chain seq x y z
N MET A 1 27.95 -23.80 -63.31
CA MET A 1 26.80 -23.30 -62.54
C MET A 1 26.49 -24.26 -61.43
N THR A 2 27.07 -24.03 -60.26
CA THR A 2 26.90 -24.92 -59.10
C THR A 2 26.29 -24.09 -57.97
N ASN A 3 25.04 -24.42 -57.70
CA ASN A 3 24.16 -23.74 -56.74
C ASN A 3 24.50 -24.18 -55.32
N ARG A 4 25.23 -23.33 -54.56
CA ARG A 4 25.65 -23.56 -53.19
C ARG A 4 24.48 -23.19 -52.25
N LYS A 5 23.65 -24.16 -51.87
CA LYS A 5 22.61 -24.01 -50.86
C LYS A 5 23.26 -23.65 -49.52
N GLN A 6 23.15 -22.38 -49.10
CA GLN A 6 23.47 -21.93 -47.74
C GLN A 6 22.55 -22.63 -46.75
N LYS A 7 23.08 -23.51 -45.87
CA LYS A 7 22.38 -24.02 -44.70
C LYS A 7 22.14 -22.86 -43.71
N ARG A 8 20.88 -22.43 -43.60
CA ARG A 8 20.46 -21.50 -42.53
C ARG A 8 20.74 -22.18 -41.18
N LYS A 9 21.45 -21.49 -40.29
CA LYS A 9 21.59 -21.84 -38.88
C LYS A 9 20.18 -21.91 -38.26
N PRO A 10 19.87 -22.89 -37.40
CA PRO A 10 18.60 -22.94 -36.67
C PRO A 10 18.49 -21.70 -35.79
N GLU A 11 17.38 -20.98 -35.92
CA GLU A 11 17.04 -19.86 -35.04
C GLU A 11 16.92 -20.38 -33.58
N PRO A 12 17.48 -19.64 -32.61
CA PRO A 12 17.33 -20.01 -31.21
C PRO A 12 15.83 -19.97 -30.84
N PRO A 13 15.37 -20.87 -29.94
CA PRO A 13 13.99 -20.90 -29.50
C PRO A 13 13.58 -19.53 -28.94
N PRO A 14 12.33 -19.06 -29.20
CA PRO A 14 11.86 -17.79 -28.71
C PRO A 14 11.92 -17.79 -27.18
N LYS A 15 12.53 -16.74 -26.60
CA LYS A 15 12.52 -16.53 -25.17
C LYS A 15 11.08 -16.47 -24.68
N PRO A 16 10.73 -17.11 -23.55
CA PRO A 16 9.40 -17.02 -22.99
C PRO A 16 9.01 -15.54 -22.83
N GLU A 17 7.94 -15.12 -23.50
CA GLU A 17 7.40 -13.77 -23.35
C GLU A 17 7.00 -13.59 -21.88
N ALA A 18 7.54 -12.56 -21.25
CA ALA A 18 7.13 -12.16 -19.92
C ALA A 18 5.61 -11.90 -19.92
N PRO A 19 4.86 -12.37 -18.93
CA PRO A 19 3.42 -12.19 -18.89
C PRO A 19 3.08 -10.70 -19.00
N LYS A 20 2.28 -10.34 -20.02
CA LYS A 20 1.77 -8.97 -20.22
C LYS A 20 0.85 -8.64 -19.05
N VAL A 21 1.38 -7.97 -18.04
CA VAL A 21 0.58 -7.45 -16.93
C VAL A 21 -0.29 -6.33 -17.49
N GLN A 22 -1.58 -6.60 -17.65
CA GLN A 22 -2.57 -5.55 -17.90
C GLN A 22 -2.56 -4.60 -16.71
N HIS A 23 -1.99 -3.41 -16.90
CA HIS A 23 -2.09 -2.35 -15.91
C HIS A 23 -3.53 -1.84 -15.90
N SER A 24 -4.31 -2.25 -14.90
CA SER A 24 -5.60 -1.61 -14.62
C SER A 24 -5.37 -0.12 -14.35
N PRO A 25 -6.20 0.79 -14.93
CA PRO A 25 -6.10 2.22 -14.70
C PRO A 25 -6.22 2.49 -13.19
N GLY A 26 -5.13 2.97 -12.57
CA GLY A 26 -5.08 3.30 -11.15
C GLY A 26 -4.12 2.47 -10.29
N GLY A 27 -3.67 1.30 -10.73
CA GLY A 27 -2.73 0.46 -9.96
C GLY A 27 -3.14 0.22 -8.49
N ILE A 28 -2.23 -0.29 -7.70
CA ILE A 28 -2.45 -0.51 -6.24
C ILE A 28 -2.65 0.83 -5.52
N LYS A 29 -1.90 1.88 -5.90
CA LYS A 29 -2.00 3.23 -5.32
C LYS A 29 -3.40 3.82 -5.45
N GLY A 30 -3.95 3.82 -6.67
CA GLY A 30 -5.26 4.42 -6.94
C GLY A 30 -6.38 3.65 -6.25
N ARG A 31 -6.37 2.32 -6.30
CA ARG A 31 -7.40 1.50 -5.63
C ARG A 31 -7.38 1.66 -4.12
N TRP A 32 -6.20 1.71 -3.50
CA TRP A 32 -6.05 1.92 -2.07
C TRP A 32 -6.58 3.31 -1.66
N LEU A 33 -6.16 4.34 -2.38
CA LEU A 33 -6.53 5.73 -2.08
C LEU A 33 -8.03 5.96 -2.22
N VAL A 34 -8.64 5.49 -3.31
CA VAL A 34 -10.09 5.61 -3.52
C VAL A 34 -10.86 4.85 -2.45
N ASN A 35 -10.48 3.60 -2.15
CA ASN A 35 -11.20 2.78 -1.18
C ASN A 35 -11.10 3.35 0.24
N SER A 36 -9.90 3.75 0.68
CA SER A 36 -9.67 4.34 2.01
C SER A 36 -10.35 5.69 2.16
N LEU A 37 -10.23 6.58 1.16
CA LEU A 37 -10.76 7.93 1.24
C LEU A 37 -12.30 7.96 1.13
N SER A 38 -12.89 7.13 0.25
CA SER A 38 -14.35 7.07 0.10
C SER A 38 -15.03 6.60 1.37
N PHE A 39 -14.49 5.58 2.03
CA PHE A 39 -15.04 5.08 3.29
C PHE A 39 -15.00 6.14 4.40
N VAL A 40 -13.85 6.83 4.54
CA VAL A 40 -13.71 7.92 5.52
C VAL A 40 -14.65 9.07 5.22
N LEU A 41 -14.80 9.48 3.96
CA LEU A 41 -15.72 10.55 3.57
C LEU A 41 -17.18 10.23 3.91
N VAL A 42 -17.61 9.00 3.65
CA VAL A 42 -18.97 8.56 4.01
C VAL A 42 -19.19 8.62 5.52
N ILE A 43 -18.25 8.11 6.32
CA ILE A 43 -18.35 8.16 7.78
C ILE A 43 -18.41 9.61 8.28
N LEU A 44 -17.53 10.50 7.80
CA LEU A 44 -17.53 11.91 8.20
C LEU A 44 -18.84 12.61 7.83
N ALA A 45 -19.38 12.34 6.63
CA ALA A 45 -20.67 12.89 6.22
C ALA A 45 -21.80 12.44 7.16
N VAL A 46 -21.86 11.16 7.50
CA VAL A 46 -22.85 10.62 8.45
C VAL A 46 -22.69 11.27 9.82
N VAL A 47 -21.48 11.41 10.33
CA VAL A 47 -21.21 12.06 11.62
C VAL A 47 -21.69 13.50 11.65
N VAL A 48 -21.39 14.30 10.61
CA VAL A 48 -21.85 15.70 10.51
C VAL A 48 -23.38 15.78 10.48
N ILE A 49 -24.04 14.90 9.71
CA ILE A 49 -25.50 14.85 9.64
C ILE A 49 -26.10 14.52 11.01
N LEU A 50 -25.56 13.50 11.70
CA LEU A 50 -26.04 13.10 13.02
C LEU A 50 -25.88 14.22 14.05
N ILE A 51 -24.72 14.91 14.06
CA ILE A 51 -24.48 16.04 14.94
C ILE A 51 -25.45 17.18 14.60
N SER A 52 -25.63 17.52 13.33
CA SER A 52 -26.52 18.61 12.90
C SER A 52 -27.96 18.34 13.31
N VAL A 53 -28.47 17.13 13.05
CA VAL A 53 -29.85 16.74 13.40
C VAL A 53 -30.02 16.65 14.92
N GLY A 54 -29.08 16.02 15.61
CA GLY A 54 -29.14 15.84 17.07
C GLY A 54 -29.08 17.17 17.83
N VAL A 55 -28.14 18.04 17.47
CA VAL A 55 -27.99 19.36 18.08
C VAL A 55 -29.22 20.23 17.80
N SER A 56 -29.67 20.30 16.54
CA SER A 56 -30.88 21.04 16.21
C SER A 56 -32.09 20.52 17.00
N GLY A 57 -32.33 19.23 16.99
CA GLY A 57 -33.42 18.60 17.73
C GLY A 57 -33.39 18.92 19.23
N TYR A 58 -32.20 18.83 19.84
CA TYR A 58 -32.01 19.13 21.26
C TYR A 58 -32.34 20.61 21.60
N TYR A 59 -31.78 21.56 20.86
CA TYR A 59 -32.00 22.97 21.12
C TYR A 59 -33.45 23.38 20.89
N TYR A 60 -34.09 22.97 19.80
CA TYR A 60 -35.49 23.25 19.56
C TYR A 60 -36.42 22.64 20.59
N ALA A 61 -36.17 21.40 21.01
CA ALA A 61 -36.94 20.73 22.08
C ALA A 61 -36.78 21.49 23.41
N THR A 62 -35.55 21.85 23.77
CA THR A 62 -35.26 22.58 25.01
C THR A 62 -35.99 23.92 25.05
N VAL A 63 -35.99 24.69 23.96
CA VAL A 63 -36.71 25.97 23.88
C VAL A 63 -38.20 25.73 24.00
N ARG A 64 -38.78 24.79 23.26
CA ARG A 64 -40.18 24.44 23.30
C ARG A 64 -40.63 24.04 24.72
N ASP A 65 -39.89 23.17 25.36
CA ASP A 65 -40.26 22.64 26.68
C ASP A 65 -40.15 23.72 27.76
N ASN A 66 -39.18 24.65 27.63
CA ASN A 66 -39.07 25.81 28.53
C ASN A 66 -40.25 26.74 28.35
N LEU A 67 -40.63 27.13 27.12
CA LEU A 67 -41.76 27.98 26.84
C LEU A 67 -43.08 27.33 27.30
N ALA A 68 -43.27 26.03 27.03
CA ALA A 68 -44.45 25.29 27.43
C ALA A 68 -44.59 25.20 28.95
N SER A 69 -43.48 24.94 29.65
CA SER A 69 -43.49 24.90 31.14
C SER A 69 -43.83 26.28 31.73
N ARG A 70 -43.29 27.37 31.17
CA ARG A 70 -43.63 28.75 31.63
C ARG A 70 -45.08 29.08 31.36
N ALA A 71 -45.60 28.77 30.18
CA ALA A 71 -46.99 29.03 29.81
C ALA A 71 -47.94 28.22 30.70
N ALA A 72 -47.62 26.94 30.98
CA ALA A 72 -48.43 26.11 31.87
C ALA A 72 -48.41 26.63 33.32
N THR A 73 -47.24 27.00 33.85
CA THR A 73 -47.08 27.51 35.21
C THR A 73 -47.91 28.81 35.39
N THR A 74 -47.85 29.72 34.41
CA THR A 74 -48.60 30.94 34.43
C THR A 74 -50.11 30.65 34.33
N SER A 75 -50.53 29.76 33.44
CA SER A 75 -51.96 29.36 33.31
C SER A 75 -52.48 28.76 34.61
N ASP A 76 -51.71 27.85 35.26
CA ASP A 76 -52.10 27.23 36.54
C ASP A 76 -52.18 28.26 37.68
N THR A 77 -51.29 29.22 37.70
CA THR A 77 -51.31 30.31 38.70
C THR A 77 -52.55 31.18 38.50
N PHE A 78 -52.89 31.55 37.28
CA PHE A 78 -54.11 32.25 37.00
C PHE A 78 -55.37 31.50 37.41
N ARG A 79 -55.47 30.21 37.10
CA ARG A 79 -56.57 29.36 37.47
C ARG A 79 -56.80 29.25 38.99
N LYS A 80 -55.74 29.36 39.79
CA LYS A 80 -55.85 29.32 41.27
C LYS A 80 -56.33 30.62 41.90
N TYR A 81 -55.96 31.76 41.32
CA TYR A 81 -56.20 33.09 41.93
C TYR A 81 -57.28 33.93 41.22
N PHE A 82 -57.79 33.44 40.08
CA PHE A 82 -58.76 34.15 39.30
C PHE A 82 -60.19 33.87 39.79
N THR A 83 -60.87 34.90 40.27
CA THR A 83 -62.30 34.93 40.65
C THR A 83 -63.07 35.79 39.64
N ASP A 84 -63.70 35.17 38.68
CA ASP A 84 -64.72 35.55 37.68
C ASP A 84 -64.94 37.05 37.25
N THR A 85 -64.03 38.02 37.56
CA THR A 85 -64.17 39.42 37.17
C THR A 85 -63.08 39.85 36.21
N TYR A 86 -63.46 40.47 35.08
CA TYR A 86 -62.53 40.95 34.04
C TYR A 86 -61.48 41.93 34.58
N ASP A 87 -61.82 42.82 35.50
CA ASP A 87 -60.87 43.74 36.11
C ASP A 87 -59.82 43.10 36.93
N GLN A 88 -60.12 41.96 37.60
CA GLN A 88 -59.13 41.21 38.32
C GLN A 88 -58.16 40.44 37.36
N PHE A 89 -58.70 39.94 36.24
CA PHE A 89 -57.89 39.36 35.19
C PHE A 89 -56.86 40.39 34.66
N TYR A 90 -57.29 41.57 34.29
CA TYR A 90 -56.46 42.63 33.76
C TYR A 90 -55.38 43.06 34.75
N THR A 91 -55.76 43.30 36.02
CA THR A 91 -54.84 43.71 37.08
C THR A 91 -53.77 42.65 37.36
N GLN A 92 -54.18 41.38 37.42
CA GLN A 92 -53.25 40.25 37.61
C GLN A 92 -52.32 40.05 36.41
N ALA A 93 -52.84 40.20 35.20
CA ALA A 93 -52.04 40.11 33.97
C ALA A 93 -51.00 41.24 33.91
N GLU A 94 -51.42 42.51 34.25
CA GLU A 94 -50.53 43.68 34.31
C GLU A 94 -49.43 43.48 35.35
N ALA A 95 -49.77 42.97 36.56
CA ALA A 95 -48.78 42.71 37.60
C ALA A 95 -47.77 41.62 37.13
N THR A 96 -48.25 40.62 36.42
CA THR A 96 -47.39 39.51 35.92
C THR A 96 -46.46 40.03 34.81
N VAL A 97 -46.93 40.82 33.86
CA VAL A 97 -46.15 41.43 32.79
C VAL A 97 -45.10 42.41 33.36
N THR A 98 -45.48 43.24 34.34
CA THR A 98 -44.58 44.21 34.93
C THR A 98 -43.48 43.60 35.77
N THR A 99 -43.76 42.47 36.42
CA THR A 99 -42.79 41.75 37.29
C THR A 99 -41.94 40.74 36.51
N PHE A 100 -42.20 40.52 35.22
CA PHE A 100 -41.51 39.54 34.41
C PHE A 100 -40.02 39.91 34.22
N GLN A 101 -39.09 39.06 34.74
CA GLN A 101 -37.67 39.38 34.79
C GLN A 101 -36.89 39.00 33.51
N ASP A 102 -37.42 38.05 32.72
CA ASP A 102 -36.71 37.53 31.54
C ASP A 102 -37.12 38.22 30.22
N GLN A 103 -37.45 39.53 30.25
CA GLN A 103 -37.94 40.32 29.09
C GLN A 103 -36.94 40.33 27.93
N ASP A 104 -35.62 40.21 28.22
CA ASP A 104 -34.57 40.18 27.19
C ASP A 104 -34.58 38.91 26.34
N LYS A 105 -35.18 37.82 26.85
CA LYS A 105 -35.15 36.49 26.21
C LYS A 105 -36.53 36.10 25.68
N PHE A 106 -37.58 36.50 26.37
CA PHE A 106 -38.94 36.07 26.09
C PHE A 106 -39.88 37.27 26.10
N GLU A 107 -40.74 37.31 25.10
CA GLU A 107 -41.89 38.19 25.15
C GLU A 107 -43.07 37.43 25.73
N GLN A 108 -43.71 38.00 26.76
CA GLN A 108 -44.92 37.48 27.35
C GLN A 108 -46.10 38.34 26.89
N GLN A 109 -47.14 37.72 26.35
CA GLN A 109 -48.37 38.34 25.91
C GLN A 109 -49.59 37.71 26.62
N PHE A 110 -50.55 38.56 26.98
CA PHE A 110 -51.89 38.11 27.44
C PHE A 110 -52.90 38.39 26.33
N LEU A 111 -53.68 37.38 25.98
CA LEU A 111 -54.69 37.41 24.93
C LEU A 111 -56.09 37.35 25.52
N ASP A 112 -57.06 38.00 24.86
CA ASP A 112 -58.47 37.77 25.14
C ASP A 112 -58.96 36.44 24.52
N ALA A 113 -60.21 36.08 24.76
CA ALA A 113 -60.81 34.85 24.22
C ALA A 113 -60.89 34.86 22.67
N ASN A 114 -60.75 36.02 22.01
CA ASN A 114 -60.76 36.18 20.57
C ASN A 114 -59.34 36.24 19.97
N GLY A 115 -58.29 36.13 20.79
CA GLY A 115 -56.89 36.15 20.35
C GLY A 115 -56.35 37.56 20.17
N ARG A 116 -56.99 38.60 20.68
CA ARG A 116 -56.46 39.96 20.67
C ARG A 116 -55.45 40.15 21.81
N ILE A 117 -54.34 40.80 21.52
CA ILE A 117 -53.31 41.12 22.50
C ILE A 117 -53.82 42.21 23.44
N LEU A 118 -53.97 41.87 24.73
CA LEU A 118 -54.36 42.80 25.77
C LEU A 118 -53.16 43.50 26.40
N LEU A 119 -52.15 42.76 26.72
CA LEU A 119 -50.89 43.21 27.35
C LEU A 119 -49.68 42.46 26.77
N SER A 120 -48.55 43.16 26.64
CA SER A 120 -47.30 42.56 26.21
C SER A 120 -46.13 43.18 26.97
N THR A 121 -45.10 42.39 27.28
CA THR A 121 -43.83 42.88 27.86
C THR A 121 -43.02 43.71 26.90
N SER A 122 -43.27 43.68 25.58
CA SER A 122 -42.63 44.53 24.59
C SER A 122 -43.23 45.94 24.49
N GLY A 123 -44.22 46.25 25.29
CA GLY A 123 -44.90 47.59 25.30
C GLY A 123 -45.86 47.77 24.15
N LEU A 124 -46.12 46.78 23.31
CA LEU A 124 -47.20 46.86 22.30
C LEU A 124 -48.54 46.73 22.98
N SER A 125 -49.08 47.85 23.43
CA SER A 125 -50.38 47.89 24.08
C SER A 125 -51.50 47.93 23.05
N GLY A 126 -52.40 46.97 23.14
CA GLY A 126 -53.79 47.02 22.75
C GLY A 126 -54.14 46.96 21.28
N GLY A 127 -54.74 45.87 20.89
CA GLY A 127 -55.63 45.75 19.74
C GLY A 127 -55.16 44.93 18.54
N GLY A 128 -53.89 44.46 18.50
CA GLY A 128 -53.41 43.49 17.47
C GLY A 128 -53.94 42.10 17.76
N VAL A 129 -54.29 41.34 16.74
CA VAL A 129 -54.59 39.92 16.86
C VAL A 129 -53.26 39.17 16.80
N ALA A 130 -53.11 38.16 17.65
CA ALA A 130 -51.91 37.30 17.61
C ALA A 130 -51.74 36.71 16.20
N SER A 131 -50.58 36.96 15.60
CA SER A 131 -50.31 36.74 14.17
C SER A 131 -50.03 35.29 13.78
N THR A 132 -49.91 34.41 14.77
CA THR A 132 -49.49 33.01 14.54
C THR A 132 -50.52 32.01 15.01
N GLU A 133 -50.49 30.79 14.46
CA GLU A 133 -51.51 29.77 14.63
C GLU A 133 -51.63 29.19 16.06
N ASP A 134 -50.57 29.29 16.88
CA ASP A 134 -50.58 28.81 18.26
C ASP A 134 -51.69 29.43 19.10
N ALA A 135 -51.95 30.74 18.91
CA ALA A 135 -52.99 31.45 19.64
C ALA A 135 -54.37 30.92 19.27
N SER A 136 -54.69 30.83 17.98
CA SER A 136 -55.96 30.33 17.50
C SER A 136 -56.20 28.87 17.88
N GLN A 137 -55.16 28.01 17.77
CA GLN A 137 -55.23 26.60 18.13
C GLN A 137 -55.41 26.37 19.66
N ALA A 138 -54.68 27.19 20.47
CA ALA A 138 -54.78 27.08 21.92
C ALA A 138 -56.14 27.54 22.44
N LEU A 139 -56.68 28.62 21.92
CA LEU A 139 -57.95 29.17 22.35
C LEU A 139 -59.14 28.30 21.90
N SER A 140 -59.13 27.80 20.66
CA SER A 140 -60.19 26.92 20.15
C SER A 140 -60.17 25.53 20.74
N GLY A 141 -58.96 24.97 20.93
CA GLY A 141 -58.76 23.59 21.44
C GLY A 141 -58.69 23.50 22.94
N GLN A 142 -58.64 24.60 23.67
CA GLN A 142 -58.40 24.66 25.13
C GLN A 142 -57.20 23.84 25.61
N LYS A 143 -56.13 23.79 24.76
CA LYS A 143 -54.91 23.06 25.04
C LYS A 143 -53.72 23.92 24.65
N THR A 144 -52.57 23.72 25.27
CA THR A 144 -51.34 24.38 24.93
C THR A 144 -50.96 24.05 23.50
N ALA A 145 -50.74 25.10 22.67
CA ALA A 145 -50.32 24.99 21.28
C ALA A 145 -48.94 25.64 21.06
N VAL A 146 -48.18 25.14 20.12
CA VAL A 146 -46.83 25.56 19.82
C VAL A 146 -46.74 25.95 18.32
N PHE A 147 -46.16 27.10 18.02
CA PHE A 147 -45.79 27.48 16.65
C PHE A 147 -44.29 27.66 16.55
N THR A 148 -43.74 27.20 15.46
CA THR A 148 -42.34 27.43 15.11
C THR A 148 -42.28 27.87 13.66
N GLY A 149 -41.93 29.11 13.42
CA GLY A 149 -41.93 29.66 12.08
C GLY A 149 -41.47 31.09 12.02
N ARG A 150 -41.76 31.74 10.91
CA ARG A 150 -41.53 33.20 10.78
C ARG A 150 -42.73 33.96 11.30
N ASP A 151 -42.48 34.91 12.19
CA ASP A 151 -43.52 35.82 12.62
C ASP A 151 -43.89 36.74 11.46
N PRO A 152 -45.19 36.84 11.10
CA PRO A 152 -45.62 37.65 9.97
C PRO A 152 -45.38 39.15 10.16
N LEU A 153 -45.25 39.62 11.40
CA LEU A 153 -45.06 41.06 11.70
C LEU A 153 -43.59 41.47 11.68
N SER A 154 -42.74 40.69 12.35
CA SER A 154 -41.30 41.02 12.46
C SER A 154 -40.45 40.36 11.36
N GLY A 155 -40.96 39.32 10.70
CA GLY A 155 -40.22 38.53 9.73
C GLY A 155 -39.14 37.61 10.36
N GLU A 156 -38.95 37.69 11.67
CA GLU A 156 -37.98 36.86 12.39
C GLU A 156 -38.49 35.43 12.58
N ARG A 157 -37.55 34.48 12.67
CA ARG A 157 -37.89 33.11 13.08
C ARG A 157 -38.08 33.09 14.58
N VAL A 158 -39.29 32.71 14.99
CA VAL A 158 -39.69 32.67 16.39
C VAL A 158 -40.28 31.30 16.75
N MET A 159 -40.23 31.03 18.02
CA MET A 159 -41.01 29.95 18.61
C MET A 159 -41.99 30.61 19.61
N SER A 160 -43.26 30.31 19.47
CA SER A 160 -44.26 30.78 20.39
C SER A 160 -45.07 29.62 20.95
N VAL A 161 -45.44 29.76 22.20
CA VAL A 161 -46.27 28.78 22.92
C VAL A 161 -47.40 29.52 23.61
N THR A 162 -48.64 29.12 23.29
CA THR A 162 -49.84 29.71 23.89
C THR A 162 -50.53 28.65 24.78
N ALA A 163 -50.79 29.02 26.00
CA ALA A 163 -51.61 28.21 26.91
C ALA A 163 -52.93 28.93 27.19
N PRO A 164 -54.11 28.22 27.19
CA PRO A 164 -55.37 28.79 27.49
C PRO A 164 -55.46 29.16 28.98
N LEU A 165 -56.07 30.25 29.30
CA LEU A 165 -56.42 30.68 30.66
C LEU A 165 -57.87 30.37 30.91
N LEU A 166 -58.06 29.40 31.83
CA LEU A 166 -59.40 28.92 32.20
C LEU A 166 -59.82 29.47 33.57
N SER A 167 -61.08 29.83 33.72
CA SER A 167 -61.63 30.19 35.00
C SER A 167 -61.68 28.97 35.94
N ALA A 168 -62.01 29.17 37.24
CA ALA A 168 -62.21 28.08 38.18
C ALA A 168 -63.39 27.15 37.75
N ARG A 169 -64.33 27.63 36.93
CA ARG A 169 -65.45 26.87 36.36
C ARG A 169 -65.07 26.11 35.05
N GLY A 170 -63.87 26.37 34.49
CA GLY A 170 -63.44 25.77 33.24
C GLY A 170 -63.77 26.58 31.98
N ASP A 171 -64.32 27.78 32.12
CA ASP A 171 -64.63 28.66 30.99
C ASP A 171 -63.37 29.35 30.47
N LEU A 172 -63.25 29.50 29.16
CA LEU A 172 -62.11 30.17 28.53
C LEU A 172 -62.20 31.66 28.78
N VAL A 173 -61.20 32.23 29.45
CA VAL A 173 -61.09 33.69 29.72
C VAL A 173 -60.17 34.38 28.72
N GLY A 174 -59.14 33.68 28.27
CA GLY A 174 -58.16 34.22 27.37
C GLY A 174 -56.97 33.24 27.20
N GLY A 175 -55.80 33.75 26.89
CA GLY A 175 -54.57 32.95 26.75
C GLY A 175 -53.34 33.69 27.23
N VAL A 176 -52.36 32.95 27.71
CA VAL A 176 -51.00 33.44 27.92
C VAL A 176 -50.09 32.88 26.85
N ARG A 177 -49.32 33.74 26.21
CA ARG A 177 -48.45 33.40 25.12
C ARG A 177 -47.03 33.86 25.44
N TYR A 178 -46.06 32.92 25.24
CA TYR A 178 -44.64 33.20 25.33
C TYR A 178 -44.02 33.09 23.96
N ILE A 179 -43.20 34.08 23.56
CA ILE A 179 -42.52 34.14 22.28
C ILE A 179 -41.03 34.32 22.52
N THR A 180 -40.21 33.64 21.74
CA THR A 180 -38.74 33.84 21.72
C THR A 180 -38.21 33.86 20.31
N SER A 181 -37.21 34.73 20.07
CA SER A 181 -36.47 34.72 18.79
C SER A 181 -35.53 33.51 18.74
N LEU A 182 -35.59 32.76 17.65
CA LEU A 182 -34.70 31.60 17.40
C LEU A 182 -33.33 32.04 16.90
N ARG A 183 -33.07 33.30 16.66
CA ARG A 183 -31.82 33.83 16.10
C ARG A 183 -30.58 33.43 16.91
N ILE A 184 -30.67 33.50 18.25
CA ILE A 184 -29.54 33.11 19.13
C ILE A 184 -29.30 31.61 19.06
N VAL A 185 -30.39 30.84 19.08
CA VAL A 185 -30.35 29.37 19.01
C VAL A 185 -29.76 28.90 17.67
N GLU A 186 -30.25 29.48 16.58
CA GLU A 186 -29.73 29.17 15.24
C GLU A 186 -28.24 29.52 15.10
N ARG A 187 -27.82 30.66 15.65
CA ARG A 187 -26.40 31.05 15.67
C ARG A 187 -25.55 30.02 16.41
N GLN A 188 -26.01 29.51 17.56
CA GLN A 188 -25.30 28.48 18.32
C GLN A 188 -25.22 27.17 17.55
N ILE A 189 -26.32 26.74 16.90
CA ILE A 189 -26.37 25.58 16.06
C ILE A 189 -25.34 25.71 14.92
N TRP A 190 -25.31 26.84 14.22
CA TRP A 190 -24.38 27.11 13.14
C TRP A 190 -22.92 27.10 13.60
N ILE A 191 -22.63 27.61 14.81
CA ILE A 191 -21.26 27.55 15.37
C ILE A 191 -20.88 26.11 15.62
N ILE A 192 -21.75 25.30 16.24
CA ILE A 192 -21.44 23.88 16.54
C ILE A 192 -21.25 23.09 15.26
N VAL A 193 -22.14 23.28 14.27
CA VAL A 193 -22.02 22.63 12.94
C VAL A 193 -20.74 23.08 12.23
N GLY A 194 -20.41 24.38 12.28
CA GLY A 194 -19.17 24.91 11.70
C GLY A 194 -17.92 24.34 12.35
N CYS A 195 -17.89 24.22 13.69
CA CYS A 195 -16.79 23.59 14.42
C CYS A 195 -16.66 22.10 14.07
N SER A 196 -17.79 21.39 13.93
CA SER A 196 -17.77 19.97 13.54
C SER A 196 -17.24 19.77 12.12
N LEU A 197 -17.60 20.63 11.17
CA LEU A 197 -17.07 20.63 9.81
C LEU A 197 -15.57 20.90 9.79
N LEU A 198 -15.08 21.86 10.58
CA LEU A 198 -13.67 22.16 10.69
C LEU A 198 -12.89 20.97 11.26
N ALA A 199 -13.42 20.33 12.31
CA ALA A 199 -12.83 19.13 12.89
C ALA A 199 -12.76 17.98 11.88
N CYS A 200 -13.83 17.77 11.10
CA CYS A 200 -13.86 16.78 10.03
C CYS A 200 -12.83 17.09 8.92
N LEU A 201 -12.66 18.36 8.56
CA LEU A 201 -11.65 18.76 7.58
C LEU A 201 -10.23 18.50 8.05
N LEU A 202 -9.92 18.82 9.31
CA LEU A 202 -8.63 18.53 9.94
C LEU A 202 -8.36 17.01 9.98
N PHE A 203 -9.36 16.22 10.36
CA PHE A 203 -9.26 14.77 10.36
C PHE A 203 -9.03 14.21 8.95
N LEU A 204 -9.74 14.72 7.95
CA LEU A 204 -9.55 14.33 6.55
C LEU A 204 -8.12 14.65 6.08
N MET A 205 -7.58 15.82 6.44
CA MET A 205 -6.20 16.20 6.14
C MET A 205 -5.20 15.21 6.76
N LEU A 206 -5.42 14.80 8.02
CA LEU A 206 -4.60 13.82 8.70
C LEU A 206 -4.63 12.46 7.97
N VAL A 207 -5.81 12.00 7.56
CA VAL A 207 -5.97 10.75 6.81
C VAL A 207 -5.24 10.80 5.47
N VAL A 208 -5.33 11.91 4.73
CA VAL A 208 -4.62 12.10 3.46
C VAL A 208 -3.10 12.09 3.68
N ALA A 209 -2.61 12.77 4.72
CA ALA A 209 -1.19 12.76 5.08
C ALA A 209 -0.70 11.35 5.44
N SER A 210 -1.46 10.62 6.27
CA SER A 210 -1.15 9.23 6.63
C SER A 210 -1.13 8.30 5.42
N ASN A 211 -2.12 8.39 4.53
CA ASN A 211 -2.14 7.62 3.29
C ASN A 211 -0.95 7.96 2.37
N SER A 212 -0.57 9.24 2.28
CA SER A 212 0.59 9.66 1.50
C SER A 212 1.90 9.09 2.06
N TYR A 213 2.03 9.08 3.39
CA TYR A 213 3.17 8.45 4.07
C TYR A 213 3.22 6.94 3.78
N PHE A 214 2.10 6.22 3.92
CA PHE A 214 2.00 4.79 3.62
C PHE A 214 2.39 4.46 2.18
N ILE A 215 1.92 5.26 1.22
CA ILE A 215 2.27 5.06 -0.20
C ILE A 215 3.79 5.20 -0.41
N ARG A 216 4.42 6.20 0.19
CA ARG A 216 5.85 6.46 0.02
C ARG A 216 6.73 5.47 0.77
N SER A 217 6.31 5.01 1.96
CA SER A 217 7.11 4.11 2.80
C SER A 217 6.97 2.63 2.42
N ILE A 218 5.83 2.20 1.88
CA ILE A 218 5.57 0.79 1.59
C ILE A 218 5.30 0.56 0.11
N VAL A 219 4.32 1.25 -0.48
CA VAL A 219 3.86 0.92 -1.85
C VAL A 219 4.93 1.22 -2.89
N ASP A 220 5.61 2.36 -2.80
CA ASP A 220 6.63 2.76 -3.76
C ASP A 220 7.87 1.86 -3.74
N PRO A 221 8.45 1.51 -2.57
CA PRO A 221 9.53 0.53 -2.50
C PRO A 221 9.14 -0.85 -3.07
N VAL A 222 7.96 -1.38 -2.73
CA VAL A 222 7.48 -2.67 -3.26
C VAL A 222 7.36 -2.65 -4.79
N LEU A 223 6.87 -1.56 -5.38
CA LEU A 223 6.81 -1.42 -6.84
C LEU A 223 8.20 -1.34 -7.47
N LYS A 224 9.18 -0.69 -6.82
CA LYS A 224 10.58 -0.67 -7.27
C LYS A 224 11.20 -2.06 -7.23
N ILE A 225 10.98 -2.80 -6.12
CA ILE A 225 11.43 -4.19 -5.98
C ILE A 225 10.89 -5.05 -7.12
N ASN A 226 9.59 -4.97 -7.41
CA ASN A 226 8.98 -5.72 -8.52
C ASN A 226 9.59 -5.37 -9.88
N THR A 227 9.93 -4.10 -10.10
CA THR A 227 10.57 -3.66 -11.36
C THR A 227 11.97 -4.24 -11.50
N ILE A 228 12.80 -4.16 -10.44
CA ILE A 228 14.16 -4.72 -10.43
C ILE A 228 14.14 -6.25 -10.55
N ALA A 229 13.22 -6.93 -9.84
CA ALA A 229 13.05 -8.38 -9.97
C ALA A 229 12.75 -8.80 -11.42
N LYS A 230 11.93 -8.01 -12.15
CA LYS A 230 11.69 -8.24 -13.59
C LYS A 230 12.93 -8.00 -14.45
N GLU A 231 13.77 -7.04 -14.09
CA GLU A 231 15.03 -6.79 -14.79
C GLU A 231 16.03 -7.93 -14.59
N ILE A 232 16.13 -8.44 -13.35
CA ILE A 232 16.94 -9.62 -13.03
C ILE A 232 16.44 -10.83 -13.83
N ALA A 233 15.13 -11.07 -13.86
CA ALA A 233 14.53 -12.15 -14.64
C ALA A 233 14.76 -12.02 -16.16
N ALA A 234 14.92 -10.79 -16.65
CA ALA A 234 15.29 -10.52 -18.06
C ALA A 234 16.79 -10.63 -18.33
N GLY A 235 17.60 -11.05 -17.36
CA GLY A 235 19.05 -11.24 -17.52
C GLY A 235 19.88 -9.98 -17.29
N ARG A 236 19.29 -8.90 -16.77
CA ARG A 236 20.01 -7.68 -16.41
C ARG A 236 20.46 -7.75 -14.95
N TYR A 237 21.57 -8.38 -14.72
CA TYR A 237 22.18 -8.52 -13.39
C TYR A 237 23.04 -7.28 -13.08
N GLY A 238 23.11 -6.90 -11.81
CA GLY A 238 23.93 -5.76 -11.35
C GLY A 238 23.16 -4.48 -11.08
N VAL A 239 21.84 -4.46 -11.36
CA VAL A 239 20.97 -3.37 -10.88
C VAL A 239 20.72 -3.58 -9.40
N ARG A 240 20.94 -2.52 -8.58
CA ARG A 240 20.80 -2.60 -7.13
C ARG A 240 19.65 -1.74 -6.63
N LEU A 241 18.89 -2.26 -5.67
CA LEU A 241 17.92 -1.53 -4.89
C LEU A 241 18.64 -0.73 -3.80
N GLN A 242 18.30 0.56 -3.69
CA GLN A 242 18.75 1.36 -2.55
C GLN A 242 17.82 1.12 -1.37
N LYS A 243 18.36 0.66 -0.27
CA LYS A 243 17.68 0.55 1.01
C LYS A 243 17.35 1.96 1.51
N THR A 244 16.08 2.24 1.75
CA THR A 244 15.59 3.55 2.22
C THR A 244 15.24 3.51 3.70
N TYR A 245 14.79 2.36 4.21
CA TYR A 245 14.35 2.14 5.59
C TYR A 245 14.99 0.88 6.16
N ASP A 246 15.16 0.86 7.47
CA ASP A 246 15.73 -0.27 8.22
C ASP A 246 14.59 -1.09 8.85
N ASP A 247 13.74 -1.62 7.98
CA ASP A 247 12.56 -2.42 8.28
C ASP A 247 12.51 -3.67 7.38
N GLU A 248 11.40 -4.40 7.42
CA GLU A 248 11.19 -5.63 6.62
C GLU A 248 11.27 -5.35 5.10
N ILE A 249 10.92 -4.15 4.67
CA ILE A 249 11.06 -3.74 3.26
C ILE A 249 12.54 -3.53 2.92
N GLY A 250 13.32 -2.99 3.86
CA GLY A 250 14.77 -2.86 3.74
C GLY A 250 15.46 -4.22 3.67
N GLU A 251 15.06 -5.19 4.53
CA GLU A 251 15.55 -6.56 4.49
C GLU A 251 15.21 -7.25 3.16
N LEU A 252 14.00 -7.03 2.63
CA LEU A 252 13.62 -7.53 1.31
C LEU A 252 14.50 -6.95 0.20
N CYS A 253 14.85 -5.65 0.26
CA CYS A 253 15.80 -5.04 -0.69
C CYS A 253 17.16 -5.72 -0.63
N ASP A 254 17.70 -5.97 0.57
CA ASP A 254 18.99 -6.63 0.77
C ASP A 254 18.96 -8.07 0.23
N THR A 255 17.88 -8.81 0.48
CA THR A 255 17.68 -10.18 -0.02
C THR A 255 17.65 -10.22 -1.55
N ILE A 256 16.95 -9.31 -2.21
CA ILE A 256 16.89 -9.23 -3.68
C ILE A 256 18.26 -8.84 -4.25
N ASN A 257 18.98 -7.92 -3.61
CA ASN A 257 20.34 -7.56 -4.02
C ASN A 257 21.29 -8.75 -3.90
N TYR A 258 21.23 -9.49 -2.79
CA TYR A 258 22.01 -10.70 -2.58
C TYR A 258 21.72 -11.77 -3.66
N MET A 259 20.43 -12.03 -3.92
CA MET A 259 20.01 -12.95 -4.97
C MET A 259 20.54 -12.53 -6.36
N SER A 260 20.49 -11.24 -6.68
CA SER A 260 21.02 -10.68 -7.94
C SER A 260 22.52 -10.89 -8.07
N ASP A 261 23.28 -10.70 -6.99
CA ASP A 261 24.72 -10.92 -6.95
C ASP A 261 25.07 -12.40 -7.14
N GLU A 262 24.34 -13.31 -6.49
CA GLU A 262 24.54 -14.78 -6.61
C GLU A 262 24.26 -15.25 -8.05
N ILE A 263 23.15 -14.82 -8.65
CA ILE A 263 22.84 -15.15 -10.04
C ILE A 263 23.91 -14.58 -10.98
N SER A 264 24.37 -13.36 -10.74
CA SER A 264 25.44 -12.73 -11.56
C SER A 264 26.75 -13.51 -11.46
N ARG A 265 27.12 -14.00 -10.27
CA ARG A 265 28.30 -14.85 -10.06
C ARG A 265 28.17 -16.19 -10.78
N ALA A 266 27.02 -16.85 -10.63
CA ALA A 266 26.75 -18.12 -11.28
C ALA A 266 26.84 -17.99 -12.82
N GLU A 267 26.25 -16.93 -13.38
CA GLU A 267 26.28 -16.68 -14.83
C GLU A 267 27.70 -16.38 -15.34
N ARG A 268 28.51 -15.63 -14.57
CA ARG A 268 29.93 -15.40 -14.91
C ARG A 268 30.71 -16.72 -14.87
N MET A 269 30.58 -17.49 -13.79
CA MET A 269 31.27 -18.79 -13.69
C MET A 269 30.91 -19.73 -14.84
N LYS A 270 29.63 -19.77 -15.23
CA LYS A 270 29.16 -20.54 -16.38
C LYS A 270 29.82 -20.06 -17.68
N ASN A 271 29.89 -18.74 -17.92
CA ASN A 271 30.47 -18.19 -19.12
C ASN A 271 31.99 -18.40 -19.19
N ASP A 272 32.69 -18.24 -18.05
CA ASP A 272 34.13 -18.50 -17.94
C ASP A 272 34.43 -19.95 -18.17
N PHE A 273 33.62 -20.85 -17.60
CA PHE A 273 33.72 -22.29 -17.83
C PHE A 273 33.56 -22.66 -19.32
N ILE A 274 32.49 -22.15 -19.97
CA ILE A 274 32.28 -22.40 -21.41
C ILE A 274 33.44 -21.85 -22.24
N SER A 275 33.97 -20.67 -21.89
CA SER A 275 35.11 -20.07 -22.57
C SER A 275 36.38 -20.92 -22.44
N SER A 276 36.69 -21.36 -21.20
CA SER A 276 37.86 -22.19 -20.89
C SER A 276 37.80 -23.54 -21.62
N VAL A 277 36.65 -24.24 -21.51
CA VAL A 277 36.44 -25.52 -22.22
C VAL A 277 36.60 -25.35 -23.74
N SER A 278 36.00 -24.25 -24.29
CA SER A 278 36.11 -24.00 -25.73
C SER A 278 37.57 -23.77 -26.16
N HIS A 279 38.37 -23.13 -25.33
CA HIS A 279 39.77 -22.87 -25.61
C HIS A 279 40.60 -24.16 -25.50
N GLU A 280 40.39 -24.93 -24.47
CA GLU A 280 41.10 -26.21 -24.25
C GLU A 280 40.74 -27.29 -25.28
N LEU A 281 39.52 -27.26 -25.85
CA LEU A 281 39.12 -28.15 -26.94
C LEU A 281 39.71 -27.69 -28.31
N ARG A 282 39.85 -26.37 -28.52
CA ARG A 282 40.33 -25.86 -29.81
C ARG A 282 41.77 -26.20 -30.11
N THR A 283 42.62 -26.17 -29.10
CA THR A 283 44.07 -26.40 -29.26
C THR A 283 44.36 -27.81 -29.82
N PRO A 284 43.92 -28.92 -29.19
CA PRO A 284 44.16 -30.27 -29.72
C PRO A 284 43.47 -30.51 -31.08
N LEU A 285 42.26 -29.90 -31.30
CA LEU A 285 41.56 -30.00 -32.58
C LEU A 285 42.36 -29.34 -33.70
N THR A 286 42.99 -28.21 -33.41
CA THR A 286 43.84 -27.53 -34.39
C THR A 286 45.07 -28.34 -34.73
N ALA A 287 45.72 -29.01 -33.74
CA ALA A 287 46.83 -29.87 -33.97
C ALA A 287 46.48 -31.12 -34.80
N ILE A 288 45.33 -31.75 -34.45
CA ILE A 288 44.82 -32.92 -35.22
C ILE A 288 44.48 -32.49 -36.66
N GLY A 289 43.81 -31.37 -36.85
CA GLY A 289 43.45 -30.84 -38.16
C GLY A 289 44.68 -30.52 -38.99
N GLY A 290 45.65 -29.79 -38.44
CA GLY A 290 46.89 -29.44 -39.13
C GLY A 290 47.70 -30.68 -39.56
N TRP A 291 47.94 -31.64 -38.68
CA TRP A 291 48.62 -32.83 -39.04
C TRP A 291 47.85 -33.70 -40.05
N SER A 292 46.53 -33.79 -39.93
CA SER A 292 45.72 -34.46 -40.93
C SER A 292 45.79 -33.81 -42.31
N GLU A 293 45.77 -32.48 -42.39
CA GLU A 293 45.93 -31.74 -43.67
C GLU A 293 47.35 -31.95 -44.25
N THR A 294 48.38 -31.94 -43.41
CA THR A 294 49.78 -32.17 -43.86
C THR A 294 49.92 -33.58 -44.44
N LEU A 295 49.43 -34.58 -43.75
CA LEU A 295 49.51 -35.98 -44.24
C LEU A 295 48.67 -36.22 -45.51
N LEU A 296 47.54 -35.50 -45.69
CA LEU A 296 46.70 -35.60 -46.88
C LEU A 296 47.28 -34.84 -48.08
N ALA A 297 48.03 -33.79 -47.86
CA ALA A 297 48.62 -32.93 -48.90
C ALA A 297 49.92 -33.48 -49.51
N GLY A 298 50.33 -34.64 -49.15
CA GLY A 298 51.47 -35.36 -49.74
C GLY A 298 52.73 -35.44 -48.84
N GLY A 299 52.59 -35.10 -47.54
CA GLY A 299 53.65 -35.35 -46.53
C GLY A 299 53.85 -36.84 -46.15
N GLY A 300 53.43 -37.76 -47.01
CA GLY A 300 53.52 -39.21 -46.76
C GLY A 300 54.69 -39.90 -47.46
N GLU A 301 55.60 -39.15 -48.05
CA GLU A 301 56.79 -39.77 -48.69
C GLU A 301 57.86 -40.22 -47.67
N ASP A 302 57.91 -39.56 -46.52
CA ASP A 302 58.80 -39.96 -45.42
C ASP A 302 58.05 -40.77 -44.34
N PRO A 303 58.37 -42.04 -44.17
CA PRO A 303 57.70 -42.87 -43.15
C PRO A 303 57.86 -42.39 -41.70
N GLU A 304 58.95 -41.64 -41.41
CA GLU A 304 59.16 -41.09 -40.06
C GLU A 304 58.21 -39.93 -39.81
N GLU A 305 58.00 -39.02 -40.80
CA GLU A 305 57.08 -37.93 -40.70
C GLU A 305 55.61 -38.37 -40.57
N VAL A 306 55.23 -39.42 -41.32
CA VAL A 306 53.90 -40.08 -41.21
C VAL A 306 53.69 -40.63 -39.80
N MET A 307 54.67 -41.38 -39.27
CA MET A 307 54.58 -41.95 -37.96
C MET A 307 54.52 -40.91 -36.86
N GLN A 308 55.27 -39.81 -36.99
CA GLN A 308 55.22 -38.67 -36.07
C GLN A 308 53.85 -37.97 -36.11
N GLY A 309 53.30 -37.67 -37.28
CA GLY A 309 51.98 -37.05 -37.45
C GLY A 309 50.85 -37.92 -36.84
N LEU A 310 50.83 -39.24 -37.14
CA LEU A 310 49.86 -40.16 -36.56
C LEU A 310 49.98 -40.26 -35.06
N THR A 311 51.20 -40.22 -34.53
CA THR A 311 51.44 -40.29 -33.05
C THR A 311 50.90 -39.01 -32.37
N ILE A 312 51.06 -37.85 -32.98
CA ILE A 312 50.49 -36.59 -32.43
C ILE A 312 49.01 -36.62 -32.50
N ILE A 313 48.40 -37.05 -33.61
CA ILE A 313 46.95 -37.18 -33.75
C ILE A 313 46.39 -38.13 -32.67
N GLN A 314 47.01 -39.28 -32.48
CA GLN A 314 46.60 -40.26 -31.46
C GLN A 314 46.70 -39.70 -30.03
N LYS A 315 47.78 -39.00 -29.71
CA LYS A 315 48.03 -38.36 -28.43
C LYS A 315 46.97 -37.25 -28.14
N GLU A 316 46.71 -36.38 -29.10
CA GLU A 316 45.71 -35.31 -28.91
C GLU A 316 44.28 -35.84 -28.89
N ALA A 317 43.94 -36.87 -29.66
CA ALA A 317 42.67 -37.57 -29.57
C ALA A 317 42.45 -38.20 -28.19
N GLY A 318 43.48 -38.88 -27.64
CA GLY A 318 43.42 -39.43 -26.28
C GLY A 318 43.30 -38.36 -25.18
N ARG A 319 43.92 -37.16 -25.41
CA ARG A 319 43.75 -36.01 -24.53
C ARG A 319 42.31 -35.48 -24.55
N LEU A 320 41.70 -35.36 -25.74
CA LEU A 320 40.31 -34.96 -25.90
C LEU A 320 39.34 -35.91 -25.23
N THR A 321 39.57 -37.24 -25.38
CA THR A 321 38.72 -38.25 -24.74
C THR A 321 38.72 -38.08 -23.22
N ARG A 322 39.90 -37.96 -22.60
CA ARG A 322 40.00 -37.74 -21.15
C ARG A 322 39.32 -36.44 -20.70
N MET A 323 39.50 -35.34 -21.44
CA MET A 323 38.86 -34.08 -21.13
C MET A 323 37.33 -34.18 -21.18
N VAL A 324 36.76 -34.90 -22.17
CA VAL A 324 35.31 -35.13 -22.25
C VAL A 324 34.82 -35.97 -21.07
N GLU A 325 35.59 -37.02 -20.68
CA GLU A 325 35.25 -37.81 -19.50
C GLU A 325 35.26 -36.99 -18.21
N GLU A 326 36.27 -36.14 -17.99
CA GLU A 326 36.33 -35.22 -16.86
C GLU A 326 35.16 -34.24 -16.84
N LEU A 327 34.75 -33.69 -18.01
CA LEU A 327 33.60 -32.81 -18.13
C LEU A 327 32.28 -33.53 -17.82
N LEU A 328 32.12 -34.78 -18.25
CA LEU A 328 30.95 -35.59 -17.95
C LEU A 328 30.85 -35.91 -16.45
N ASP A 329 31.99 -36.23 -15.83
CA ASP A 329 32.03 -36.48 -14.39
C ASP A 329 31.75 -35.24 -13.58
N PHE A 330 32.29 -34.08 -13.97
CA PHE A 330 31.93 -32.79 -13.39
C PHE A 330 30.40 -32.49 -13.50
N ALA A 331 29.81 -32.71 -14.68
CA ALA A 331 28.38 -32.53 -14.88
C ALA A 331 27.52 -33.50 -14.05
N ARG A 332 28.00 -34.74 -13.80
CA ARG A 332 27.33 -35.71 -12.90
C ARG A 332 27.39 -35.24 -11.44
N ILE A 333 28.53 -34.71 -11.00
CA ILE A 333 28.70 -34.15 -9.64
C ILE A 333 27.76 -32.95 -9.45
N GLU A 334 27.79 -31.99 -10.37
CA GLU A 334 26.99 -30.75 -10.30
C GLU A 334 25.47 -31.05 -10.29
N SER A 335 25.05 -32.05 -11.09
CA SER A 335 23.63 -32.44 -11.14
C SER A 335 23.17 -33.27 -9.94
N GLY A 336 24.05 -33.60 -8.99
CA GLY A 336 23.74 -34.46 -7.84
C GLY A 336 23.44 -35.93 -8.23
N ARG A 337 23.74 -36.32 -9.47
CA ARG A 337 23.48 -37.68 -9.97
C ARG A 337 24.60 -38.64 -9.72
N MET A 338 25.73 -38.20 -9.16
CA MET A 338 26.84 -39.06 -8.76
C MET A 338 26.39 -39.88 -7.56
N LYS A 339 26.30 -41.20 -7.76
CA LYS A 339 26.06 -42.16 -6.68
C LYS A 339 27.41 -42.58 -6.11
N LEU A 340 27.62 -42.31 -4.83
CA LEU A 340 28.73 -42.86 -4.08
C LEU A 340 28.38 -44.31 -3.68
N GLU A 341 29.17 -45.28 -4.10
CA GLU A 341 29.13 -46.62 -3.56
C GLU A 341 29.98 -46.66 -2.29
N ILE A 342 29.32 -46.62 -1.16
CA ILE A 342 29.98 -46.61 0.14
C ILE A 342 30.25 -48.05 0.51
N GLU A 343 31.51 -48.44 0.45
CA GLU A 343 31.99 -49.78 0.88
C GLU A 343 33.14 -49.62 1.87
N THR A 344 33.38 -50.70 2.63
CA THR A 344 34.54 -50.78 3.53
C THR A 344 35.73 -51.30 2.73
N PHE A 345 36.78 -50.51 2.67
CA PHE A 345 38.02 -50.89 2.01
C PHE A 345 39.22 -50.75 2.95
N ASP A 346 40.29 -51.49 2.66
CA ASP A 346 41.54 -51.37 3.41
C ASP A 346 42.40 -50.26 2.82
N MET A 347 42.49 -49.15 3.56
CA MET A 347 43.26 -47.97 3.16
C MET A 347 44.75 -48.29 2.89
N SER A 348 45.31 -49.30 3.59
CA SER A 348 46.71 -49.70 3.41
C SER A 348 46.94 -50.33 2.06
N ILE A 349 46.00 -51.15 1.58
CA ILE A 349 46.06 -51.80 0.27
C ILE A 349 45.92 -50.75 -0.84
N GLU A 350 44.93 -49.89 -0.75
CA GLU A 350 44.68 -48.80 -1.74
C GLU A 350 45.89 -47.86 -1.84
N LEU A 351 46.47 -47.47 -0.69
CA LEU A 351 47.65 -46.65 -0.66
C LEU A 351 48.87 -47.35 -1.30
N TYR A 352 49.04 -48.67 -1.01
CA TYR A 352 50.11 -49.46 -1.60
C TYR A 352 49.95 -49.55 -3.12
N GLU A 353 48.77 -49.83 -3.63
CA GLU A 353 48.49 -49.88 -5.06
C GLU A 353 48.73 -48.52 -5.74
N ALA A 354 48.28 -47.41 -5.12
CA ALA A 354 48.52 -46.06 -5.62
C ALA A 354 50.02 -45.74 -5.71
N VAL A 355 50.80 -46.03 -4.66
CA VAL A 355 52.27 -45.86 -4.67
C VAL A 355 52.92 -46.72 -5.73
N TYR A 356 52.53 -47.99 -5.83
CA TYR A 356 53.08 -48.91 -6.83
C TYR A 356 52.81 -48.50 -8.27
N MET A 357 51.60 -47.90 -8.54
CA MET A 357 51.27 -47.36 -9.87
C MET A 357 52.17 -46.18 -10.28
N TYR A 358 52.59 -45.35 -9.33
CA TYR A 358 53.45 -44.20 -9.61
C TYR A 358 54.96 -44.50 -9.53
N GLU A 359 55.38 -45.55 -8.81
CA GLU A 359 56.76 -45.96 -8.68
C GLU A 359 57.36 -46.44 -10.02
N LYS A 360 56.60 -47.19 -10.81
CA LYS A 360 57.05 -47.67 -12.12
C LYS A 360 57.30 -46.56 -13.15
N PRO A 361 56.42 -45.58 -13.36
CA PRO A 361 56.70 -44.46 -14.24
C PRO A 361 57.88 -43.59 -13.76
N ALA A 362 57.97 -43.36 -12.45
CA ALA A 362 59.04 -42.55 -11.86
C ALA A 362 60.43 -43.23 -12.01
N GLN A 363 60.49 -44.53 -11.84
CA GLN A 363 61.75 -45.30 -12.12
C GLN A 363 62.15 -45.24 -13.59
N LYS A 364 61.20 -45.32 -14.53
CA LYS A 364 61.45 -45.28 -15.95
C LYS A 364 61.89 -43.85 -16.40
N GLU A 365 61.34 -42.80 -15.81
CA GLU A 365 61.81 -41.46 -16.02
C GLU A 365 63.21 -41.19 -15.43
N ALA A 366 63.47 -41.71 -14.23
CA ALA A 366 64.77 -41.62 -13.60
C ALA A 366 65.86 -42.40 -14.36
N GLU A 367 65.54 -43.56 -14.88
CA GLU A 367 66.46 -44.36 -15.77
C GLU A 367 66.73 -43.67 -17.09
N SER A 368 65.65 -43.03 -17.72
CA SER A 368 65.76 -42.22 -18.93
C SER A 368 66.66 -41.00 -18.73
N ALA A 369 66.43 -40.30 -17.62
CA ALA A 369 67.24 -39.14 -17.25
C ALA A 369 68.71 -39.50 -16.97
N CYS A 370 68.91 -40.62 -16.31
CA CYS A 370 70.27 -41.17 -16.03
C CYS A 370 70.97 -41.60 -17.32
N CYS A 371 70.27 -42.25 -18.25
CA CYS A 371 70.80 -42.55 -19.58
C CYS A 371 71.19 -41.30 -20.39
N THR A 372 70.30 -40.28 -20.38
CA THR A 372 70.60 -39.04 -21.09
C THR A 372 71.80 -38.31 -20.50
N THR A 373 71.92 -38.27 -19.17
CA THR A 373 73.06 -37.67 -18.47
C THR A 373 74.36 -38.44 -18.75
N LYS A 374 74.35 -39.78 -18.81
CA LYS A 374 75.48 -40.61 -19.17
C LYS A 374 75.90 -40.34 -20.64
N MET A 375 74.93 -40.22 -21.53
CA MET A 375 75.21 -39.94 -22.96
C MET A 375 75.82 -38.56 -23.13
N TRP A 376 75.39 -37.58 -22.44
CA TRP A 376 75.96 -36.23 -22.41
C TRP A 376 77.40 -36.25 -21.84
N MET A 377 77.64 -36.96 -20.74
CA MET A 377 78.99 -37.10 -20.20
C MET A 377 79.96 -37.80 -21.18
N GLN A 378 79.52 -38.88 -21.83
CA GLN A 378 80.32 -39.53 -22.83
C GLN A 378 80.67 -38.65 -24.05
N THR A 379 79.70 -37.90 -24.54
CA THR A 379 79.87 -36.97 -25.66
C THR A 379 80.86 -35.83 -25.30
N THR A 380 80.69 -35.26 -24.09
CA THR A 380 81.54 -34.18 -23.61
C THR A 380 83.01 -34.69 -23.38
N ILE A 381 83.21 -35.92 -22.84
CA ILE A 381 84.55 -36.48 -22.65
C ILE A 381 85.19 -36.80 -24.01
N SER A 382 84.42 -37.35 -24.97
CA SER A 382 84.91 -37.67 -26.30
C SER A 382 85.33 -36.40 -27.06
N THR A 383 84.61 -35.30 -26.93
CA THR A 383 84.95 -34.06 -27.55
C THR A 383 86.22 -33.40 -26.92
N ALA A 384 86.32 -33.55 -25.57
CA ALA A 384 87.47 -33.01 -24.84
C ALA A 384 88.81 -33.79 -25.18
N ILE A 385 88.73 -35.11 -25.48
CA ILE A 385 89.86 -35.94 -25.89
C ILE A 385 90.27 -35.67 -27.37
N ALA A 386 89.31 -35.25 -28.22
CA ALA A 386 89.56 -35.00 -29.60
C ALA A 386 90.18 -33.55 -29.84
N THR A 387 90.18 -32.70 -28.84
CA THR A 387 90.71 -31.30 -28.89
C THR A 387 92.04 -31.16 -28.07
N ALA A 388 92.55 -32.23 -27.46
CA ALA A 388 93.85 -32.31 -26.83
C ALA A 388 94.82 -33.09 -27.74
#